data_a48c1e13f1105afe6981ba15c1d34d34
#
_entry.id   a48c1e13f1105afe6981ba15c1d34d34
#
_cell.length_a   1.000
_cell.length_b   1.000
_cell.length_c   1.000
_cell.angle_alpha   90.00
_cell.angle_beta   90.00
_cell.angle_gamma   90.00
#
_symmetry.space_group_name_H-M   'P 1'
#
loop_
_entity.id
_entity.type
_entity.pdbx_description
1 polymer ?
#
loop_
_entity_poly.entity_id
_entity_poly.type
_entity_poly.pdbx_seq_one_letter_code
_entity_poly.pdbx_strand_id
1 'polypeptide(L)' 'MEFDCWGRVRGQLQSVIGKDAFQNWIEPLNLLKVTDGVACFSAPTSFVGTWVDRNYGDKIAAMMTAEGIVVN' A
#
# COMPACT_ATOMS: atom_id res chain seq x y z
N MET A 1 -4.01 1.74 -15.24
CA MET A 1 -3.30 0.53 -14.78
C MET A 1 -3.14 0.58 -13.27
N GLU A 2 -3.19 -0.56 -12.64
CA GLU A 2 -3.10 -0.70 -11.19
C GLU A 2 -1.84 -0.09 -10.60
N PHE A 3 -0.73 -0.19 -11.32
CA PHE A 3 0.56 0.34 -10.86
C PHE A 3 0.55 1.88 -10.80
N ASP A 4 -0.15 2.53 -11.73
CA ASP A 4 -0.30 3.98 -11.68
C ASP A 4 -1.12 4.41 -10.47
N CYS A 5 -2.14 3.63 -10.14
CA CYS A 5 -2.95 3.84 -8.95
C CYS A 5 -2.12 3.73 -7.68
N TRP A 6 -1.24 2.73 -7.62
CA TRP A 6 -0.35 2.56 -6.47
C TRP A 6 0.56 3.77 -6.27
N GLY A 7 1.06 4.35 -7.36
CA GLY A 7 1.86 5.57 -7.28
C GLY A 7 1.11 6.72 -6.63
N ARG A 8 -0.18 6.90 -6.97
CA ARG A 8 -1.03 7.93 -6.36
C ARG A 8 -1.30 7.63 -4.89
N VAL A 9 -1.58 6.37 -4.56
CA VAL A 9 -1.83 5.94 -3.18
C VAL A 9 -0.60 6.19 -2.31
N ARG A 10 0.59 5.89 -2.83
CA ARG A 10 1.84 6.15 -2.11
C ARG A 10 1.98 7.63 -1.77
N GLY A 11 1.70 8.51 -2.72
CA GLY A 11 1.75 9.95 -2.48
C GLY A 11 0.78 10.40 -1.39
N GLN A 12 -0.44 9.86 -1.41
CA GLN A 12 -1.43 10.14 -0.38
C GLN A 12 -1.00 9.65 0.98
N LEU A 13 -0.45 8.43 1.05
CA LEU A 13 0.05 7.87 2.30
C LEU A 13 1.15 8.74 2.89
N GLN A 14 2.08 9.21 2.08
CA GLN A 14 3.15 10.08 2.55
C GLN A 14 2.60 11.32 3.24
N SER A 15 1.54 11.90 2.69
CA SER A 15 0.89 13.07 3.27
C SER A 15 0.19 12.77 4.60
N VAL A 16 -0.35 11.56 4.74
CA VAL A 16 -1.13 11.17 5.91
C VAL A 16 -0.24 10.70 7.06
N ILE A 17 0.75 9.85 6.77
CA ILE A 17 1.57 9.23 7.81
C ILE A 17 2.90 9.93 8.06
N GLY A 18 3.29 10.84 7.16
CA GLY A 18 4.54 11.57 7.27
C GLY A 18 5.68 10.89 6.54
N LYS A 19 6.71 11.69 6.27
CA LYS A 19 7.84 11.28 5.44
C LYS A 19 8.63 10.13 6.07
N ASP A 20 8.89 10.20 7.37
CA ASP A 20 9.73 9.20 8.03
C ASP A 20 9.05 7.82 8.04
N ALA A 21 7.78 7.77 8.42
CA ALA A 21 7.04 6.52 8.40
C ALA A 21 6.89 5.97 6.99
N PHE A 22 6.66 6.85 6.02
CA PHE A 22 6.56 6.45 4.62
C PHE A 22 7.88 5.80 4.15
N GLN A 23 9.02 6.44 4.39
CA GLN A 23 10.31 5.91 3.96
C GLN A 23 10.65 4.57 4.62
N ASN A 24 10.27 4.42 5.88
CA ASN A 24 10.59 3.20 6.63
C ASN A 24 9.71 2.02 6.24
N TRP A 25 8.44 2.26 5.94
CA TRP A 25 7.46 1.18 5.83
C TRP A 25 6.84 1.04 4.44
N ILE A 26 6.54 2.13 3.77
CA ILE A 26 5.79 2.12 2.51
C ILE A 26 6.71 2.14 1.30
N GLU A 27 7.77 2.92 1.33
CA GLU A 27 8.68 3.05 0.19
C GLU A 27 9.25 1.71 -0.27
N PRO A 28 9.64 0.78 0.65
CA PRO A 28 10.16 -0.52 0.23
C PRO A 28 9.13 -1.45 -0.40
N LEU A 29 7.83 -1.13 -0.28
CA LEU A 29 6.79 -1.98 -0.83
C LEU A 29 6.64 -1.81 -2.32
N ASN A 30 6.39 -2.93 -3.02
CA ASN A 30 6.06 -2.93 -4.44
C ASN A 30 4.76 -3.68 -4.66
N LEU A 31 3.83 -3.06 -5.38
CA LEU A 31 2.60 -3.74 -5.76
C LEU A 31 2.91 -4.75 -6.87
N LEU A 32 2.60 -6.00 -6.63
CA LEU A 32 2.83 -7.08 -7.59
C LEU A 32 1.60 -7.33 -8.44
N LYS A 33 0.44 -7.45 -7.82
CA LYS A 33 -0.82 -7.70 -8.52
C LYS A 33 -2.01 -7.44 -7.62
N VAL A 34 -3.18 -7.30 -8.25
CA VAL A 34 -4.47 -7.31 -7.56
C VAL A 34 -5.31 -8.39 -8.22
N THR A 35 -5.75 -9.38 -7.44
CA THR A 35 -6.54 -10.51 -7.94
C THR A 35 -7.65 -10.82 -6.94
N ASP A 36 -8.88 -10.87 -7.43
CA ASP A 36 -10.06 -11.22 -6.61
C ASP A 36 -10.18 -10.37 -5.34
N GLY A 37 -9.87 -9.09 -5.45
CA GLY A 37 -9.97 -8.17 -4.32
C GLY A 37 -8.78 -8.23 -3.35
N VAL A 38 -7.75 -9.00 -3.70
CA VAL A 38 -6.55 -9.13 -2.85
C VAL A 38 -5.38 -8.43 -3.53
N ALA A 39 -4.82 -7.42 -2.86
CA ALA A 39 -3.62 -6.74 -3.32
C ALA A 39 -2.39 -7.44 -2.75
N CYS A 40 -1.50 -7.88 -3.63
CA CYS A 40 -0.27 -8.56 -3.25
C CYS A 40 0.91 -7.61 -3.39
N PHE A 41 1.67 -7.46 -2.32
CA PHE A 41 2.85 -6.61 -2.29
C PHE A 41 4.11 -7.41 -2.01
N SER A 42 5.22 -6.93 -2.56
CA SER A 42 6.55 -7.39 -2.19
C SER A 42 7.09 -6.49 -1.07
N ALA A 43 7.65 -7.10 -0.04
CA ALA A 43 8.28 -6.40 1.07
C ALA A 43 9.67 -6.96 1.29
N PRO A 44 10.63 -6.16 1.82
CA PRO A 44 11.99 -6.65 2.02
C PRO A 44 12.08 -7.77 3.05
N THR A 45 11.19 -7.80 4.03
CA THR A 45 11.13 -8.86 5.03
C THR A 45 9.68 -9.15 5.39
N SER A 46 9.41 -10.33 5.94
CA SER A 46 8.07 -10.67 6.43
C SER A 46 7.67 -9.77 7.60
N PHE A 47 8.63 -9.30 8.39
CA PHE A 47 8.38 -8.35 9.47
C PHE A 47 7.76 -7.05 8.94
N VAL A 48 8.36 -6.45 7.90
CA VAL A 48 7.85 -5.22 7.29
C VAL A 48 6.45 -5.45 6.73
N GLY A 49 6.25 -6.55 6.00
CA GLY A 49 4.95 -6.86 5.41
C GLY A 49 3.85 -6.99 6.46
N THR A 50 4.13 -7.72 7.53
CA THR A 50 3.18 -7.91 8.62
C THR A 50 2.88 -6.60 9.35
N TRP A 51 3.93 -5.82 9.62
CA TRP A 51 3.77 -4.54 10.32
C TRP A 51 2.90 -3.57 9.52
N VAL A 52 3.15 -3.46 8.22
CA VAL A 52 2.38 -2.59 7.34
C VAL A 52 0.92 -3.05 7.25
N ASP A 53 0.71 -4.36 7.10
CA ASP A 53 -0.64 -4.90 7.04
C ASP A 53 -1.45 -4.56 8.28
N ARG A 54 -0.84 -4.71 9.45
CA ARG A 54 -1.53 -4.43 10.72
C ARG A 54 -1.80 -2.95 10.96
N ASN A 55 -0.86 -2.09 10.57
CA ASN A 55 -0.92 -0.67 10.92
C ASN A 55 -1.50 0.19 9.81
N TYR A 56 -1.31 -0.20 8.54
CA TYR A 56 -1.73 0.60 7.40
C TYR A 56 -2.58 -0.16 6.39
N GLY A 57 -2.83 -1.44 6.60
CA GLY A 57 -3.57 -2.26 5.63
C GLY A 57 -4.93 -1.69 5.29
N ASP A 58 -5.70 -1.27 6.31
CA ASP A 58 -7.03 -0.69 6.10
C ASP A 58 -6.95 0.63 5.35
N LYS A 59 -5.96 1.46 5.66
CA LYS A 59 -5.77 2.74 4.95
C LYS A 59 -5.41 2.51 3.49
N ILE A 60 -4.52 1.57 3.23
CA ILE A 60 -4.11 1.23 1.86
C ILE A 60 -5.31 0.72 1.08
N ALA A 61 -6.06 -0.20 1.65
CA ALA A 61 -7.25 -0.74 0.99
C ALA A 61 -8.29 0.34 0.68
N ALA A 62 -8.54 1.24 1.64
CA ALA A 62 -9.49 2.34 1.44
C ALA A 62 -9.02 3.29 0.34
N MET A 63 -7.74 3.62 0.31
CA MET A 63 -7.18 4.52 -0.69
C MET A 63 -7.20 3.89 -2.08
N MET A 64 -6.89 2.60 -2.19
CA MET A 64 -6.95 1.89 -3.48
C MET A 64 -8.38 1.81 -3.98
N THR A 65 -9.33 1.55 -3.10
CA THR A 65 -10.75 1.52 -3.46
C THR A 65 -11.20 2.89 -3.97
N ALA A 66 -10.77 3.96 -3.32
CA ALA A 66 -11.09 5.32 -3.75
C ALA A 66 -10.53 5.63 -5.13
N GLU A 67 -9.44 4.97 -5.53
CA GLU A 67 -8.87 5.12 -6.87
C GLU A 67 -9.49 4.18 -7.89
N GLY A 68 -10.52 3.43 -7.52
CA GLY A 68 -11.25 2.56 -8.43
C GLY A 68 -10.80 1.11 -8.44
N ILE A 69 -9.88 0.72 -7.56
CA ILE A 69 -9.45 -0.68 -7.43
C ILE A 69 -10.17 -1.29 -6.23
N VAL A 70 -10.96 -2.33 -6.50
CA VAL A 70 -11.69 -3.02 -5.43
C VAL A 70 -10.73 -3.92 -4.67
N VAL A 71 -10.55 -3.62 -3.38
CA VAL A 71 -9.70 -4.40 -2.48
C VAL A 71 -10.51 -4.75 -1.24
N ASN A 72 -10.55 -6.02 -0.94
CA ASN A 72 -11.29 -6.54 0.21
C ASN A 72 -10.43 -6.60 1.47
#